data_4de53b106f659adb10abf300e6025ae1
#
_entry.id   4de53b106f659adb10abf300e6025ae1
#
_cell.length_a   1.000
_cell.length_b   1.000
_cell.length_c   1.000
_cell.angle_alpha   90.00
_cell.angle_beta   90.00
_cell.angle_gamma   90.00
#
_symmetry.space_group_name_H-M   'P 1'
#
loop_
_entity.id
_entity.type
_entity.pdbx_description
1 polymer ?
#
loop_
_entity_poly.entity_id
_entity_poly.type
_entity_poly.pdbx_seq_one_letter_code
_entity_poly.pdbx_strand_id
1 'polypeptide(L)'
;MSTKKLQLGLVEEMVSNYKNNQLSSILSSTAHPMSFDAQSVWLDLNTLKDFLKTIEEETALHPEYELKNFGVRFYYAAYPKKDKWDQQGYEDLAFMLTDPIAKDYEKLHTVIAIPTTEIDGINQDFDPFDTKTYDGTKPTNTTLAIMAENHGVLCPPPFSGSGVWF
;
A
#
# COMPACT_ATOMS: atom_id res chain seq x y z
N MET A 1 -6.68 12.68 -18.19
CA MET A 1 -5.36 13.38 -18.09
C MET A 1 -4.32 12.62 -18.88
N SER A 2 -3.44 13.30 -19.62
CA SER A 2 -2.32 12.64 -20.33
C SER A 2 -1.26 12.21 -19.31
N THR A 3 -0.73 11.00 -19.44
CA THR A 3 0.42 10.54 -18.64
C THR A 3 1.61 11.47 -18.86
N LYS A 4 2.04 12.17 -17.83
CA LYS A 4 3.24 13.02 -17.89
C LYS A 4 4.48 12.14 -17.74
N LYS A 5 5.47 12.37 -18.59
CA LYS A 5 6.78 11.74 -18.47
C LYS A 5 7.66 12.60 -17.55
N LEU A 6 8.36 11.97 -16.63
CA LEU A 6 9.42 12.60 -15.84
C LEU A 6 10.76 12.41 -16.55
N GLN A 7 11.66 13.37 -16.39
CA GLN A 7 13.04 13.23 -16.80
C GLN A 7 13.75 12.19 -15.93
N LEU A 8 14.58 11.33 -16.51
CA LEU A 8 15.30 10.28 -15.77
C LEU A 8 16.09 10.85 -14.60
N GLY A 9 16.88 11.91 -14.83
CA GLY A 9 17.68 12.53 -13.77
C GLY A 9 16.84 13.08 -12.61
N LEU A 10 15.61 13.53 -12.86
CA LEU A 10 14.70 13.94 -11.79
C LEU A 10 14.25 12.74 -10.96
N VAL A 11 13.97 11.60 -11.59
CA VAL A 11 13.60 10.37 -10.87
C VAL A 11 14.76 9.89 -10.00
N GLU A 12 15.98 9.87 -10.57
CA GLU A 12 17.20 9.51 -9.84
C GLU A 12 17.44 10.43 -8.62
N GLU A 13 17.27 11.72 -8.79
CA GLU A 13 17.42 12.70 -7.71
C GLU A 13 16.38 12.47 -6.61
N MET A 14 15.10 12.29 -6.96
CA MET A 14 14.03 12.06 -5.99
C MET A 14 14.25 10.78 -5.19
N VAL A 15 14.66 9.68 -5.83
CA VAL A 15 14.95 8.41 -5.15
C VAL A 15 16.20 8.55 -4.27
N SER A 16 17.23 9.22 -4.75
CA SER A 16 18.45 9.50 -3.97
C SER A 16 18.16 10.36 -2.74
N ASN A 17 17.29 11.35 -2.87
CA ASN A 17 16.85 12.18 -1.74
C ASN A 17 16.17 11.34 -0.67
N TYR A 18 15.27 10.43 -1.03
CA TYR A 18 14.66 9.50 -0.08
C TYR A 18 15.71 8.62 0.60
N LYS A 19 16.60 7.98 -0.16
CA LYS A 19 17.65 7.11 0.37
C LYS A 19 18.58 7.82 1.36
N ASN A 20 19.03 9.02 0.99
CA ASN A 20 20.03 9.76 1.75
C ASN A 20 19.45 10.48 2.98
N ASN A 21 18.15 10.72 3.04
CA ASN A 21 17.50 11.45 4.12
C ASN A 21 16.55 10.54 4.93
N GLN A 22 15.39 10.20 4.37
CA GLN A 22 14.36 9.48 5.12
C GLN A 22 14.81 8.07 5.49
N LEU A 23 15.24 7.27 4.51
CA LEU A 23 15.69 5.90 4.74
C LEU A 23 16.92 5.86 5.66
N SER A 24 17.89 6.74 5.44
CA SER A 24 19.07 6.85 6.31
C SER A 24 18.69 7.19 7.76
N SER A 25 17.72 8.08 7.96
CA SER A 25 17.21 8.42 9.29
C SER A 25 16.50 7.25 9.97
N ILE A 26 15.73 6.48 9.21
CA ILE A 26 15.07 5.26 9.71
C ILE A 26 16.12 4.24 10.16
N LEU A 27 17.11 3.94 9.33
CA LEU A 27 18.13 2.95 9.60
C LEU A 27 19.07 3.35 10.76
N SER A 28 19.27 4.65 10.98
CA SER A 28 20.08 5.17 12.07
C SER A 28 19.31 5.33 13.39
N SER A 29 18.01 5.05 13.42
CA SER A 29 17.19 5.20 14.61
C SER A 29 17.61 4.25 15.72
N THR A 30 17.96 4.82 16.88
CA THR A 30 18.27 4.02 18.08
C THR A 30 17.05 3.49 18.81
N ALA A 31 15.89 4.12 18.59
CA ALA A 31 14.61 3.69 19.18
C ALA A 31 14.05 2.43 18.49
N HIS A 32 14.32 2.29 17.22
CA HIS A 32 13.87 1.16 16.40
C HIS A 32 15.02 0.72 15.47
N PRO A 33 16.05 0.03 16.01
CA PRO A 33 17.21 -0.34 15.23
C PRO A 33 16.82 -1.30 14.11
N MET A 34 17.11 -0.90 12.87
CA MET A 34 16.89 -1.70 11.66
C MET A 34 18.20 -1.71 10.86
N SER A 35 18.62 -2.88 10.40
CA SER A 35 19.80 -3.02 9.53
C SER A 35 19.45 -2.84 8.06
N PHE A 36 18.17 -2.91 7.72
CA PHE A 36 17.65 -2.88 6.37
C PHE A 36 16.21 -2.36 6.38
N ASP A 37 15.80 -1.68 5.30
CA ASP A 37 14.39 -1.33 5.05
C ASP A 37 14.12 -1.30 3.54
N ALA A 38 12.84 -1.39 3.16
CA ALA A 38 12.42 -1.34 1.78
C ALA A 38 12.67 0.05 1.16
N GLN A 39 13.13 0.06 -0.09
CA GLN A 39 13.31 1.28 -0.89
C GLN A 39 12.17 1.49 -1.87
N SER A 40 11.49 0.43 -2.24
CA SER A 40 10.35 0.44 -3.14
C SER A 40 9.48 -0.80 -2.91
N VAL A 41 8.27 -0.76 -3.45
CA VAL A 41 7.33 -1.88 -3.46
C VAL A 41 6.98 -2.19 -4.91
N TRP A 42 7.10 -3.45 -5.31
CA TRP A 42 6.67 -3.93 -6.61
C TRP A 42 5.31 -4.58 -6.50
N LEU A 43 4.35 -4.12 -7.28
CA LEU A 43 3.03 -4.72 -7.39
C LEU A 43 2.87 -5.33 -8.78
N ASP A 44 2.36 -6.54 -8.84
CA ASP A 44 2.04 -7.19 -10.10
C ASP A 44 0.97 -6.41 -10.87
N LEU A 45 1.13 -6.32 -12.20
CA LEU A 45 0.24 -5.53 -13.03
C LEU A 45 -1.19 -6.09 -13.06
N ASN A 46 -1.36 -7.42 -12.96
CA ASN A 46 -2.70 -8.02 -12.94
C ASN A 46 -3.38 -7.73 -11.60
N THR A 47 -2.65 -7.86 -10.49
CA THR A 47 -3.13 -7.48 -9.15
C THR A 47 -3.65 -6.03 -9.15
N LEU A 48 -2.86 -5.08 -9.71
CA LEU A 48 -3.29 -3.69 -9.81
C LEU A 48 -4.53 -3.51 -10.70
N LYS A 49 -4.60 -4.22 -11.81
CA LYS A 49 -5.77 -4.16 -12.71
C LYS A 49 -7.02 -4.73 -12.05
N ASP A 50 -6.89 -5.87 -11.39
CA ASP A 50 -8.00 -6.52 -10.71
C ASP A 50 -8.50 -5.66 -9.55
N PHE A 51 -7.59 -5.02 -8.80
CA PHE A 51 -7.95 -4.06 -7.77
C PHE A 51 -8.75 -2.87 -8.32
N LEU A 52 -8.27 -2.24 -9.40
CA LEU A 52 -8.98 -1.12 -10.04
C LEU A 52 -10.33 -1.55 -10.62
N LYS A 53 -10.36 -2.71 -11.28
CA LYS A 53 -11.58 -3.27 -11.88
C LYS A 53 -12.63 -3.56 -10.81
N THR A 54 -12.24 -4.11 -9.66
CA THR A 54 -13.15 -4.38 -8.55
C THR A 54 -13.79 -3.09 -8.04
N ILE A 55 -13.01 -1.99 -7.91
CA ILE A 55 -13.57 -0.68 -7.53
C ILE A 55 -14.67 -0.25 -8.51
N GLU A 56 -14.41 -0.36 -9.82
CA GLU A 56 -15.35 0.05 -10.86
C GLU A 56 -16.58 -0.84 -10.89
N GLU A 57 -16.44 -2.15 -10.76
CA GLU A 57 -17.53 -3.12 -10.81
C GLU A 57 -18.44 -3.02 -9.59
N GLU A 58 -17.89 -2.97 -8.39
CA GLU A 58 -18.69 -2.87 -7.16
C GLU A 58 -19.43 -1.53 -7.07
N THR A 59 -18.78 -0.43 -7.42
CA THR A 59 -19.45 0.88 -7.40
C THR A 59 -20.53 1.01 -8.47
N ALA A 60 -20.41 0.32 -9.60
CA ALA A 60 -21.44 0.30 -10.64
C ALA A 60 -22.74 -0.40 -10.20
N LEU A 61 -22.70 -1.22 -9.14
CA LEU A 61 -23.89 -1.84 -8.54
C LEU A 61 -24.73 -0.84 -7.72
N HIS A 62 -24.19 0.33 -7.43
CA HIS A 62 -24.77 1.34 -6.54
C HIS A 62 -24.90 2.72 -7.21
N PRO A 63 -25.58 2.83 -8.38
CA PRO A 63 -25.68 4.09 -9.12
C PRO A 63 -26.40 5.20 -8.37
N GLU A 64 -27.15 4.88 -7.32
CA GLU A 64 -27.87 5.83 -6.46
C GLU A 64 -26.94 6.77 -5.66
N TYR A 65 -25.66 6.39 -5.48
CA TYR A 65 -24.69 7.21 -4.73
C TYR A 65 -23.93 8.23 -5.59
N GLU A 66 -24.11 8.23 -6.91
CA GLU A 66 -23.48 9.18 -7.85
C GLU A 66 -21.96 9.35 -7.63
N LEU A 67 -21.28 8.27 -7.24
CA LEU A 67 -19.83 8.28 -6.98
C LEU A 67 -19.06 8.67 -8.25
N LYS A 68 -17.98 9.44 -8.07
CA LYS A 68 -17.20 9.99 -9.18
C LYS A 68 -15.73 10.19 -8.81
N ASN A 69 -14.91 10.40 -9.83
CA ASN A 69 -13.49 10.70 -9.67
C ASN A 69 -12.75 9.67 -8.81
N PHE A 70 -12.96 8.38 -9.11
CA PHE A 70 -12.27 7.29 -8.43
C PHE A 70 -10.76 7.45 -8.51
N GLY A 71 -10.10 7.10 -7.42
CA GLY A 71 -8.66 7.09 -7.30
C GLY A 71 -8.18 6.01 -6.34
N VAL A 72 -6.88 6.00 -6.13
CA VAL A 72 -6.22 5.14 -5.14
C VAL A 72 -5.29 6.00 -4.31
N ARG A 73 -5.40 5.89 -2.99
CA ARG A 73 -4.47 6.51 -2.05
C ARG A 73 -3.50 5.47 -1.55
N PHE A 74 -2.21 5.78 -1.63
CA PHE A 74 -1.15 4.96 -1.08
C PHE A 74 -0.74 5.50 0.28
N TYR A 75 -0.99 4.73 1.32
CA TYR A 75 -0.50 5.01 2.66
C TYR A 75 0.88 4.42 2.86
N TYR A 76 1.81 5.21 3.38
CA TYR A 76 3.04 4.66 3.93
C TYR A 76 2.70 3.88 5.20
N ALA A 77 3.18 2.64 5.28
CA ALA A 77 2.90 1.71 6.36
C ALA A 77 4.15 0.91 6.72
N ALA A 78 4.08 0.13 7.77
CA ALA A 78 5.11 -0.85 8.12
C ALA A 78 4.43 -2.13 8.62
N TYR A 79 5.01 -3.27 8.28
CA TYR A 79 4.49 -4.55 8.74
C TYR A 79 4.53 -4.66 10.27
N PRO A 80 3.51 -5.21 10.91
CA PRO A 80 3.50 -5.44 12.34
C PRO A 80 4.57 -6.47 12.74
N LYS A 81 4.78 -6.63 14.05
CA LYS A 81 5.67 -7.67 14.56
C LYS A 81 5.18 -9.06 14.15
N LYS A 82 6.13 -9.93 13.83
CA LYS A 82 5.89 -11.29 13.33
C LYS A 82 5.05 -12.15 14.27
N ASP A 83 5.15 -11.92 15.56
CA ASP A 83 4.38 -12.61 16.61
C ASP A 83 2.86 -12.33 16.56
N LYS A 84 2.44 -11.40 15.67
CA LYS A 84 1.02 -11.06 15.45
C LYS A 84 0.43 -11.69 14.19
N TRP A 85 1.24 -12.17 13.26
CA TRP A 85 0.80 -12.51 11.90
C TRP A 85 -0.15 -13.71 11.81
N ASP A 86 -0.23 -14.56 12.86
CA ASP A 86 -1.18 -15.67 12.99
C ASP A 86 -2.31 -15.41 14.00
N GLN A 87 -2.41 -14.16 14.50
CA GLN A 87 -3.43 -13.77 15.45
C GLN A 87 -4.71 -13.31 14.75
N GLN A 88 -5.81 -13.31 15.50
CA GLN A 88 -7.09 -12.81 15.01
C GLN A 88 -6.98 -11.35 14.53
N GLY A 89 -7.45 -11.09 13.31
CA GLY A 89 -7.39 -9.78 12.65
C GLY A 89 -6.09 -9.52 11.88
N TYR A 90 -5.21 -10.53 11.78
CA TYR A 90 -3.97 -10.47 11.00
C TYR A 90 -3.85 -11.65 10.02
N GLU A 91 -4.97 -12.35 9.75
CA GLU A 91 -5.01 -13.59 8.96
C GLU A 91 -4.42 -13.41 7.57
N ASP A 92 -4.55 -12.21 6.99
CA ASP A 92 -3.99 -11.86 5.69
C ASP A 92 -2.46 -11.87 5.66
N LEU A 93 -1.80 -11.85 6.81
CA LEU A 93 -0.34 -11.92 6.93
C LEU A 93 0.16 -13.33 7.29
N ALA A 94 -0.72 -14.28 7.59
CA ALA A 94 -0.33 -15.61 8.08
C ALA A 94 0.53 -16.38 7.06
N PHE A 95 0.27 -16.23 5.76
CA PHE A 95 1.06 -16.87 4.70
C PHE A 95 2.53 -16.43 4.72
N MET A 96 2.82 -15.21 5.18
CA MET A 96 4.18 -14.67 5.24
C MET A 96 5.08 -15.44 6.21
N LEU A 97 4.51 -16.15 7.20
CA LEU A 97 5.27 -16.96 8.16
C LEU A 97 6.07 -18.08 7.47
N THR A 98 5.54 -18.59 6.37
CA THR A 98 6.14 -19.71 5.60
C THR A 98 6.72 -19.30 4.27
N ASP A 99 6.44 -18.07 3.81
CA ASP A 99 7.01 -17.57 2.57
C ASP A 99 8.51 -17.33 2.71
N PRO A 100 9.34 -17.80 1.78
CA PRO A 100 10.81 -17.74 1.90
C PRO A 100 11.35 -16.30 1.90
N ILE A 101 10.61 -15.32 1.37
CA ILE A 101 11.01 -13.92 1.27
C ILE A 101 10.23 -13.08 2.29
N ALA A 102 8.90 -13.15 2.27
CA ALA A 102 8.04 -12.29 3.07
C ALA A 102 8.14 -12.54 4.59
N LYS A 103 8.61 -13.71 5.02
CA LYS A 103 8.89 -14.01 6.44
C LYS A 103 9.85 -13.04 7.13
N ASP A 104 10.63 -12.29 6.35
CA ASP A 104 11.62 -11.33 6.84
C ASP A 104 11.15 -9.88 6.71
N TYR A 105 9.85 -9.65 6.39
CA TYR A 105 9.26 -8.31 6.24
C TYR A 105 8.85 -7.64 7.56
N GLU A 106 9.02 -8.30 8.71
CA GLU A 106 8.71 -7.71 10.02
C GLU A 106 9.26 -6.29 10.16
N LYS A 107 8.37 -5.33 10.44
CA LYS A 107 8.67 -3.89 10.62
C LYS A 107 9.18 -3.16 9.38
N LEU A 108 9.40 -3.82 8.26
CA LEU A 108 9.82 -3.16 7.03
C LEU A 108 8.69 -2.25 6.50
N HIS A 109 9.09 -1.13 5.90
CA HIS A 109 8.15 -0.21 5.28
C HIS A 109 7.50 -0.83 4.05
N THR A 110 6.23 -0.49 3.86
CA THR A 110 5.41 -0.92 2.74
C THR A 110 4.44 0.20 2.36
N VAL A 111 3.59 -0.05 1.39
CA VAL A 111 2.45 0.80 1.06
C VAL A 111 1.17 -0.01 1.13
N ILE A 112 0.09 0.66 1.52
CA ILE A 112 -1.27 0.11 1.48
C ILE A 112 -2.06 0.98 0.52
N ALA A 113 -2.60 0.37 -0.54
CA ALA A 113 -3.46 1.04 -1.50
C ALA A 113 -4.92 0.94 -1.03
N ILE A 114 -5.59 2.08 -0.90
CA ILE A 114 -7.01 2.17 -0.49
C ILE A 114 -7.79 2.92 -1.56
N PRO A 115 -8.99 2.43 -1.94
CA PRO A 115 -9.85 3.13 -2.89
C PRO A 115 -10.27 4.51 -2.37
N THR A 116 -10.38 5.47 -3.28
CA THR A 116 -10.91 6.81 -2.99
C THR A 116 -11.96 7.22 -4.00
N THR A 117 -12.94 8.00 -3.55
CA THR A 117 -13.91 8.68 -4.41
C THR A 117 -14.04 10.14 -3.98
N GLU A 118 -14.58 10.99 -4.87
CA GLU A 118 -14.85 12.38 -4.54
C GLU A 118 -16.20 12.51 -3.83
N ILE A 119 -16.16 13.07 -2.62
CA ILE A 119 -17.34 13.44 -1.82
C ILE A 119 -17.17 14.91 -1.44
N ASP A 120 -18.14 15.75 -1.80
CA ASP A 120 -18.12 17.19 -1.54
C ASP A 120 -16.84 17.90 -2.02
N GLY A 121 -16.29 17.47 -3.15
CA GLY A 121 -15.08 18.04 -3.75
C GLY A 121 -13.77 17.58 -3.07
N ILE A 122 -13.84 16.63 -2.16
CA ILE A 122 -12.67 16.06 -1.45
C ILE A 122 -12.55 14.59 -1.78
N ASN A 123 -11.35 14.14 -2.15
CA ASN A 123 -11.08 12.71 -2.32
C ASN A 123 -11.02 12.03 -0.93
N GLN A 124 -11.99 11.19 -0.64
CA GLN A 124 -12.10 10.44 0.60
C GLN A 124 -11.87 8.95 0.39
N ASP A 125 -11.32 8.28 1.38
CA ASP A 125 -11.20 6.83 1.39
C ASP A 125 -12.58 6.20 1.54
N PHE A 126 -12.82 5.12 0.82
CA PHE A 126 -14.05 4.35 0.94
C PHE A 126 -13.80 2.87 0.66
N ASP A 127 -14.73 2.03 1.05
CA ASP A 127 -14.74 0.61 0.75
C ASP A 127 -15.87 0.32 -0.27
N PRO A 128 -15.56 -0.12 -1.50
CA PRO A 128 -16.58 -0.44 -2.49
C PRO A 128 -17.60 -1.50 -2.03
N PHE A 129 -17.22 -2.37 -1.09
CA PHE A 129 -18.08 -3.41 -0.53
C PHE A 129 -18.93 -2.94 0.67
N ASP A 130 -18.65 -1.78 1.25
CA ASP A 130 -19.43 -1.21 2.35
C ASP A 130 -19.99 0.18 2.01
N THR A 131 -21.24 0.20 1.55
CA THR A 131 -21.93 1.43 1.14
C THR A 131 -22.03 2.48 2.25
N LYS A 132 -21.85 2.12 3.52
CA LYS A 132 -21.79 3.10 4.63
C LYS A 132 -20.56 4.00 4.53
N THR A 133 -19.57 3.60 3.75
CA THR A 133 -18.37 4.42 3.52
C THR A 133 -18.53 5.40 2.36
N TYR A 134 -19.60 5.29 1.58
CA TYR A 134 -19.83 6.07 0.36
C TYR A 134 -20.14 7.55 0.63
N ASP A 135 -20.50 7.91 1.85
CA ASP A 135 -20.63 9.29 2.32
C ASP A 135 -19.40 9.81 3.08
N GLY A 136 -18.29 9.05 3.07
CA GLY A 136 -17.08 9.36 3.80
C GLY A 136 -17.08 8.92 5.27
N THR A 137 -18.09 8.17 5.70
CA THR A 137 -18.14 7.64 7.07
C THR A 137 -17.08 6.59 7.28
N LYS A 138 -16.13 6.86 8.18
CA LYS A 138 -15.08 5.90 8.54
C LYS A 138 -15.69 4.71 9.29
N PRO A 139 -15.37 3.45 8.90
CA PRO A 139 -15.75 2.29 9.67
C PRO A 139 -15.22 2.38 11.11
N THR A 140 -16.10 2.23 12.09
CA THR A 140 -15.73 2.30 13.51
C THR A 140 -15.38 0.93 14.10
N ASN A 141 -15.79 -0.13 13.43
CA ASN A 141 -15.48 -1.50 13.85
C ASN A 141 -14.15 -1.94 13.25
N THR A 142 -13.11 -2.03 14.09
CA THR A 142 -11.75 -2.42 13.69
C THR A 142 -11.59 -3.91 13.32
N THR A 143 -12.65 -4.71 13.47
CA THR A 143 -12.67 -6.12 13.03
C THR A 143 -13.28 -6.31 11.65
N LEU A 144 -13.79 -5.24 11.01
CA LEU A 144 -14.25 -5.31 9.63
C LEU A 144 -13.04 -5.24 8.68
N ALA A 145 -13.02 -6.18 7.74
CA ALA A 145 -12.12 -6.07 6.60
C ALA A 145 -12.58 -4.91 5.71
N ILE A 146 -11.63 -4.20 5.14
CA ILE A 146 -11.86 -3.16 4.11
C ILE A 146 -11.10 -3.55 2.85
N MET A 147 -11.57 -3.11 1.70
CA MET A 147 -10.82 -3.30 0.46
C MET A 147 -9.50 -2.54 0.54
N ALA A 148 -8.41 -3.28 0.55
CA ALA A 148 -7.06 -2.71 0.52
C ALA A 148 -6.11 -3.66 -0.20
N GLU A 149 -5.10 -3.12 -0.88
CA GLU A 149 -4.05 -3.92 -1.53
C GLU A 149 -2.69 -3.65 -0.89
N ASN A 150 -2.02 -4.70 -0.45
CA ASN A 150 -0.73 -4.64 0.24
C ASN A 150 0.23 -5.77 -0.17
N HIS A 151 -0.17 -6.67 -1.09
CA HIS A 151 0.63 -7.85 -1.45
C HIS A 151 1.80 -7.53 -2.40
N GLY A 152 2.43 -6.38 -2.23
CA GLY A 152 3.61 -6.00 -2.99
C GLY A 152 4.89 -6.68 -2.49
N VAL A 153 5.79 -6.99 -3.42
CA VAL A 153 7.15 -7.44 -3.09
C VAL A 153 8.01 -6.24 -2.71
N LEU A 154 8.58 -6.25 -1.51
CA LEU A 154 9.50 -5.20 -1.07
C LEU A 154 10.84 -5.29 -1.84
N CYS A 155 11.34 -4.15 -2.29
CA CYS A 155 12.58 -4.06 -3.08
C CYS A 155 13.58 -3.07 -2.45
N PRO A 156 14.90 -3.40 -2.46
CA PRO A 156 15.39 -4.73 -2.78
C PRO A 156 14.84 -5.74 -1.79
N PRO A 157 14.57 -6.98 -2.21
CA PRO A 157 14.30 -8.03 -1.23
C PRO A 157 15.54 -8.17 -0.33
N PRO A 158 15.41 -8.69 0.90
CA PRO A 158 16.54 -8.93 1.80
C PRO A 158 17.61 -9.83 1.18
N PHE A 159 17.31 -10.46 0.03
CA PHE A 159 18.18 -11.34 -0.74
C PHE A 159 18.39 -10.77 -2.15
N SER A 160 19.63 -10.69 -2.57
CA SER A 160 20.14 -10.11 -3.81
C SER A 160 19.37 -10.48 -5.08
N GLY A 161 19.13 -9.54 -5.97
CA GLY A 161 18.68 -9.77 -7.34
C GLY A 161 17.51 -8.94 -7.85
N SER A 162 17.06 -7.93 -7.11
CA SER A 162 16.09 -6.98 -7.66
C SER A 162 16.73 -6.13 -8.76
N GLY A 163 16.21 -6.18 -9.97
CA GLY A 163 16.62 -5.31 -11.06
C GLY A 163 16.17 -3.86 -10.88
N VAL A 164 16.47 -3.26 -9.72
CA VAL A 164 16.14 -1.87 -9.39
C VAL A 164 17.16 -0.96 -10.07
N TRP A 165 16.69 0.05 -10.77
CA TRP A 165 17.56 0.96 -11.53
C TRP A 165 18.10 2.12 -10.67
N PHE A 166 17.53 2.39 -9.49
CA PHE A 166 17.81 3.55 -8.67
C PHE A 166 18.24 3.19 -7.26
#